data_36332f974c18593837d3025d5f2e1456
#
_entry.id   36332f974c18593837d3025d5f2e1456
#
_cell.length_a   1.000
_cell.length_b   1.000
_cell.length_c   1.000
_cell.angle_alpha   90.00
_cell.angle_beta   90.00
_cell.angle_gamma   90.00
#
_symmetry.space_group_name_H-M   'P 1'
#
loop_
_entity.id
_entity.type
_entity.pdbx_description
1 polymer ?
#
loop_
_entity_poly.entity_id
_entity_poly.type
_entity_poly.pdbx_seq_one_letter_code
_entity_poly.pdbx_strand_id
1 'polypeptide(L)'
;MPDDMLFSLSQTVSAISRADCREALTASVLKGVQHFGFESFTLNINVRDAYEANANPVLTTHADSFHLEYDSLKLYELDPVLLCGLHADQPFCWNSEVDHVTPTSNKLVEIFRAIPLINGFVVPLPSSEGRSSLINLATSRDICISEGVVHSISIIAHTAMIKAESLGVVSEDVSGRFADANLSHRQIEILHWAARGKSNNDIATIMQLSRRTVDWHMSEVLRRLKVASRSQAVALLHGRPPSR
;
A
#
# COMPACT_ATOMS: atom_id res chain seq x y z
N MET A 1 -28.91 -8.41 -15.55
CA MET A 1 -27.47 -8.62 -15.71
C MET A 1 -26.70 -7.30 -15.97
N PRO A 2 -26.78 -6.58 -17.12
CA PRO A 2 -26.11 -5.27 -17.23
C PRO A 2 -26.65 -4.21 -16.24
N ASP A 3 -27.96 -4.20 -16.00
CA ASP A 3 -28.62 -3.27 -15.09
C ASP A 3 -28.20 -3.45 -13.63
N ASP A 4 -27.96 -4.66 -13.20
CA ASP A 4 -27.49 -4.99 -11.84
C ASP A 4 -26.05 -4.51 -11.60
N MET A 5 -25.19 -4.66 -12.60
CA MET A 5 -23.81 -4.18 -12.56
C MET A 5 -23.74 -2.65 -12.49
N LEU A 6 -24.52 -1.95 -13.31
CA LEU A 6 -24.59 -0.48 -13.29
C LEU A 6 -25.15 0.05 -11.98
N PHE A 7 -26.17 -0.63 -11.43
CA PHE A 7 -26.74 -0.27 -10.15
C PHE A 7 -25.71 -0.43 -9.01
N SER A 8 -25.01 -1.57 -8.96
CA SER A 8 -23.97 -1.84 -7.96
C SER A 8 -22.80 -0.84 -8.07
N LEU A 9 -22.38 -0.51 -9.29
CA LEU A 9 -21.35 0.49 -9.54
C LEU A 9 -21.81 1.88 -9.04
N SER A 10 -23.01 2.31 -9.37
CA SER A 10 -23.57 3.59 -8.94
C SER A 10 -23.67 3.70 -7.42
N GLN A 11 -24.12 2.66 -6.74
CA GLN A 11 -24.15 2.61 -5.28
C GLN A 11 -22.74 2.70 -4.68
N THR A 12 -21.77 1.99 -5.25
CA THR A 12 -20.38 1.98 -4.80
C THR A 12 -19.76 3.37 -4.93
N VAL A 13 -19.86 3.99 -6.10
CA VAL A 13 -19.36 5.36 -6.34
C VAL A 13 -20.00 6.35 -5.37
N SER A 14 -21.30 6.24 -5.13
CA SER A 14 -22.03 7.08 -4.18
C SER A 14 -21.54 6.87 -2.73
N ALA A 15 -21.26 5.64 -2.33
CA ALA A 15 -20.74 5.32 -1.00
C ALA A 15 -19.31 5.86 -0.81
N ILE A 16 -18.44 5.66 -1.79
CA ILE A 16 -17.07 6.20 -1.81
C ILE A 16 -17.11 7.73 -1.69
N SER A 17 -17.96 8.40 -2.47
CA SER A 17 -18.06 9.87 -2.46
C SER A 17 -18.50 10.43 -1.10
N ARG A 18 -19.30 9.69 -0.36
CA ARG A 18 -19.81 10.08 0.98
C ARG A 18 -18.88 9.71 2.14
N ALA A 19 -17.85 8.90 1.90
CA ALA A 19 -16.90 8.54 2.95
C ALA A 19 -16.23 9.82 3.51
N ASP A 20 -16.14 9.95 4.82
CA ASP A 20 -15.60 11.11 5.53
C ASP A 20 -14.28 10.82 6.26
N CYS A 21 -13.88 9.54 6.29
CA CYS A 21 -12.63 9.10 6.88
C CYS A 21 -12.05 7.90 6.10
N ARG A 22 -10.80 7.54 6.43
CA ARG A 22 -10.07 6.43 5.80
C ARG A 22 -10.79 5.10 5.94
N GLU A 23 -11.31 4.82 7.12
CA GLU A 23 -12.00 3.58 7.47
C GLU A 23 -13.30 3.42 6.66
N ALA A 24 -14.10 4.49 6.58
CA ALA A 24 -15.33 4.52 5.80
C ALA A 24 -15.06 4.37 4.30
N LEU A 25 -13.97 4.99 3.80
CA LEU A 25 -13.53 4.84 2.43
C LEU A 25 -13.10 3.41 2.13
N THR A 26 -12.26 2.82 3.00
CA THR A 26 -11.81 1.42 2.88
C THR A 26 -12.98 0.45 2.84
N ALA A 27 -13.94 0.61 3.76
CA ALA A 27 -15.14 -0.23 3.81
C ALA A 27 -16.02 -0.08 2.56
N SER A 28 -16.16 1.14 2.03
CA SER A 28 -16.94 1.42 0.82
C SER A 28 -16.31 0.79 -0.42
N VAL A 29 -14.98 0.90 -0.56
CA VAL A 29 -14.24 0.26 -1.66
C VAL A 29 -14.34 -1.25 -1.56
N LEU A 30 -14.09 -1.83 -0.36
CA LEU A 30 -14.17 -3.28 -0.15
C LEU A 30 -15.55 -3.82 -0.54
N LYS A 31 -16.61 -3.21 -0.03
CA LYS A 31 -17.97 -3.61 -0.34
C LYS A 31 -18.26 -3.52 -1.84
N GLY A 32 -17.74 -2.50 -2.51
CA GLY A 32 -17.88 -2.32 -3.96
C GLY A 32 -17.19 -3.43 -4.74
N VAL A 33 -15.93 -3.74 -4.44
CA VAL A 33 -15.18 -4.77 -5.18
C VAL A 33 -15.67 -6.18 -4.89
N GLN A 34 -16.30 -6.42 -3.73
CA GLN A 34 -16.94 -7.68 -3.39
C GLN A 34 -18.11 -8.03 -4.31
N HIS A 35 -18.83 -7.06 -4.84
CA HIS A 35 -19.87 -7.30 -5.86
C HIS A 35 -19.31 -7.90 -7.16
N PHE A 36 -18.04 -7.68 -7.43
CA PHE A 36 -17.31 -8.19 -8.59
C PHE A 36 -16.48 -9.44 -8.27
N GLY A 37 -16.61 -9.99 -7.04
CA GLY A 37 -15.99 -11.26 -6.64
C GLY A 37 -14.63 -11.13 -5.98
N PHE A 38 -14.11 -9.91 -5.75
CA PHE A 38 -12.85 -9.69 -5.04
C PHE A 38 -13.05 -9.64 -3.53
N GLU A 39 -12.09 -10.19 -2.78
CA GLU A 39 -12.18 -10.35 -1.33
C GLU A 39 -11.28 -9.36 -0.57
N SER A 40 -10.25 -8.87 -1.24
CA SER A 40 -9.30 -7.93 -0.66
C SER A 40 -8.75 -6.96 -1.70
N PHE A 41 -8.17 -5.87 -1.21
CA PHE A 41 -7.48 -4.92 -2.06
C PHE A 41 -6.39 -4.16 -1.31
N THR A 42 -5.45 -3.61 -2.08
CA THR A 42 -4.46 -2.63 -1.64
C THR A 42 -4.41 -1.49 -2.65
N LEU A 43 -4.56 -0.24 -2.18
CA LEU A 43 -4.44 0.97 -2.98
C LEU A 43 -3.15 1.70 -2.60
N ASN A 44 -2.31 1.91 -3.59
CA ASN A 44 -1.09 2.70 -3.51
C ASN A 44 -1.22 3.94 -4.41
N ILE A 45 -0.77 5.08 -3.93
CA ILE A 45 -0.82 6.35 -4.67
C ILE A 45 0.54 7.04 -4.56
N ASN A 46 1.11 7.39 -5.72
CA ASN A 46 2.36 8.13 -5.84
C ASN A 46 3.55 7.49 -5.09
N VAL A 47 3.67 6.17 -5.13
CA VAL A 47 4.80 5.44 -4.56
C VAL A 47 5.99 5.40 -5.53
N ARG A 48 7.21 5.39 -5.01
CA ARG A 48 8.46 5.39 -5.80
C ARG A 48 8.93 3.99 -6.16
N ASP A 49 8.68 3.06 -5.26
CA ASP A 49 9.19 1.69 -5.36
C ASP A 49 8.33 0.69 -4.60
N ALA A 50 8.65 -0.57 -4.73
CA ALA A 50 7.93 -1.66 -4.08
C ALA A 50 8.00 -1.62 -2.54
N TYR A 51 9.09 -1.10 -1.99
CA TYR A 51 9.21 -0.92 -0.54
C TYR A 51 8.19 0.11 -0.03
N GLU A 52 8.12 1.28 -0.68
CA GLU A 52 7.16 2.33 -0.28
C GLU A 52 5.71 1.85 -0.44
N ALA A 53 5.43 1.10 -1.52
CA ALA A 53 4.13 0.52 -1.76
C ALA A 53 3.70 -0.47 -0.66
N ASN A 54 4.63 -1.28 -0.16
CA ASN A 54 4.34 -2.21 0.94
C ASN A 54 4.27 -1.50 2.31
N ALA A 55 5.20 -0.58 2.57
CA ALA A 55 5.32 0.07 3.88
C ALA A 55 4.17 1.04 4.17
N ASN A 56 3.61 1.67 3.14
CA ASN A 56 2.65 2.78 3.29
C ASN A 56 1.49 2.70 2.30
N PRO A 57 0.73 1.61 2.26
CA PRO A 57 -0.47 1.57 1.44
C PRO A 57 -1.46 2.66 1.90
N VAL A 58 -2.04 3.36 0.96
CA VAL A 58 -3.05 4.40 1.24
C VAL A 58 -4.30 3.77 1.85
N LEU A 59 -4.78 2.69 1.23
CA LEU A 59 -5.85 1.85 1.77
C LEU A 59 -5.44 0.39 1.60
N THR A 60 -5.72 -0.44 2.59
CA THR A 60 -5.53 -1.89 2.50
C THR A 60 -6.55 -2.62 3.35
N THR A 61 -6.91 -3.81 2.92
CA THR A 61 -7.74 -4.76 3.69
C THR A 61 -6.92 -5.88 4.32
N HIS A 62 -5.61 -5.91 4.06
CA HIS A 62 -4.71 -6.89 4.69
C HIS A 62 -4.41 -6.48 6.13
N ALA A 63 -4.30 -7.49 7.01
CA ALA A 63 -3.94 -7.29 8.40
C ALA A 63 -2.49 -6.79 8.55
N ASP A 64 -2.24 -6.03 9.61
CA ASP A 64 -0.88 -5.55 9.92
C ASP A 64 0.15 -6.69 10.04
N SER A 65 -0.28 -7.86 10.56
CA SER A 65 0.57 -9.05 10.65
C SER A 65 1.07 -9.52 9.28
N PHE A 66 0.23 -9.44 8.25
CA PHE A 66 0.62 -9.76 6.88
C PHE A 66 1.71 -8.81 6.37
N HIS A 67 1.50 -7.51 6.53
CA HIS A 67 2.49 -6.49 6.12
C HIS A 67 3.81 -6.65 6.87
N LEU A 68 3.77 -7.01 8.16
CA LEU A 68 4.96 -7.27 8.97
C LEU A 68 5.76 -8.47 8.46
N GLU A 69 5.09 -9.58 8.15
CA GLU A 69 5.74 -10.78 7.63
C GLU A 69 6.30 -10.54 6.23
N TYR A 70 5.51 -9.91 5.37
CA TYR A 70 5.90 -9.55 4.02
C TYR A 70 7.12 -8.62 3.99
N ASP A 71 7.19 -7.67 4.93
CA ASP A 71 8.33 -6.75 5.10
C ASP A 71 9.55 -7.45 5.67
N SER A 72 9.37 -8.30 6.70
CA SER A 72 10.47 -9.00 7.37
C SER A 72 11.23 -9.93 6.42
N LEU A 73 10.54 -10.51 5.45
CA LEU A 73 11.06 -11.40 4.42
C LEU A 73 11.43 -10.67 3.13
N LYS A 74 11.22 -9.34 3.05
CA LYS A 74 11.44 -8.49 1.88
C LYS A 74 10.76 -9.01 0.61
N LEU A 75 9.56 -9.54 0.75
CA LEU A 75 8.84 -10.15 -0.36
C LEU A 75 8.43 -9.14 -1.43
N TYR A 76 8.31 -7.86 -1.06
CA TYR A 76 8.08 -6.77 -2.01
C TYR A 76 9.17 -6.66 -3.09
N GLU A 77 10.41 -7.10 -2.81
CA GLU A 77 11.50 -7.14 -3.81
C GLU A 77 11.33 -8.27 -4.83
N LEU A 78 10.49 -9.26 -4.52
CA LEU A 78 10.34 -10.50 -5.27
C LEU A 78 8.92 -10.71 -5.79
N ASP A 79 7.94 -9.91 -5.33
CA ASP A 79 6.54 -10.04 -5.73
C ASP A 79 6.32 -9.55 -7.16
N PRO A 80 6.11 -10.47 -8.12
CA PRO A 80 5.96 -10.11 -9.51
C PRO A 80 4.70 -9.29 -9.77
N VAL A 81 3.63 -9.48 -8.99
CA VAL A 81 2.37 -8.72 -9.14
C VAL A 81 2.61 -7.25 -8.79
N LEU A 82 3.29 -7.01 -7.66
CA LEU A 82 3.65 -5.67 -7.24
C LEU A 82 4.63 -5.01 -8.21
N LEU A 83 5.71 -5.72 -8.57
CA LEU A 83 6.74 -5.21 -9.48
C LEU A 83 6.20 -4.91 -10.88
N CYS A 84 5.37 -5.79 -11.45
CA CYS A 84 4.69 -5.53 -12.71
C CYS A 84 3.69 -4.38 -12.58
N GLY A 85 2.92 -4.34 -11.49
CA GLY A 85 1.92 -3.31 -11.24
C GLY A 85 2.49 -1.90 -11.15
N LEU A 86 3.69 -1.75 -10.58
CA LEU A 86 4.39 -0.46 -10.48
C LEU A 86 4.82 0.10 -11.84
N HIS A 87 4.92 -0.75 -12.87
CA HIS A 87 5.38 -0.38 -14.22
C HIS A 87 4.29 -0.53 -15.28
N ALA A 88 3.10 -1.00 -14.87
CA ALA A 88 2.00 -1.22 -15.79
C ALA A 88 1.39 0.11 -16.26
N ASP A 89 1.06 0.18 -17.54
CA ASP A 89 0.29 1.27 -18.17
C ASP A 89 -1.14 0.85 -18.51
N GLN A 90 -1.45 -0.46 -18.41
CA GLN A 90 -2.75 -1.05 -18.66
C GLN A 90 -3.16 -1.99 -17.53
N PRO A 91 -4.47 -2.12 -17.25
CA PRO A 91 -4.97 -3.11 -16.31
C PRO A 91 -4.61 -4.54 -16.74
N PHE A 92 -4.29 -5.40 -15.79
CA PHE A 92 -3.98 -6.80 -16.05
C PHE A 92 -4.50 -7.73 -14.96
N CYS A 93 -4.80 -8.97 -15.38
CA CYS A 93 -5.13 -10.07 -14.46
C CYS A 93 -3.87 -10.81 -14.06
N TRP A 94 -3.86 -11.34 -12.85
CA TRP A 94 -2.83 -12.26 -12.41
C TRP A 94 -3.47 -13.51 -11.77
N ASN A 95 -2.74 -14.62 -11.86
CA ASN A 95 -3.15 -15.91 -11.29
C ASN A 95 -1.92 -16.57 -10.69
N SER A 96 -2.04 -17.08 -9.46
CA SER A 96 -0.93 -17.71 -8.74
C SER A 96 -0.52 -19.07 -9.33
N GLU A 97 -1.33 -19.67 -10.18
CA GLU A 97 -1.10 -20.98 -10.79
C GLU A 97 -0.51 -20.91 -12.21
N VAL A 98 -0.48 -19.72 -12.83
CA VAL A 98 0.00 -19.55 -14.21
C VAL A 98 1.45 -19.10 -14.26
N ASP A 99 2.25 -19.80 -15.07
CA ASP A 99 3.72 -19.68 -15.23
C ASP A 99 4.29 -18.29 -15.56
N HIS A 100 3.46 -17.28 -15.76
CA HIS A 100 3.90 -15.91 -16.05
C HIS A 100 4.18 -15.07 -14.78
N VAL A 101 3.77 -15.56 -13.63
CA VAL A 101 4.08 -15.02 -12.31
C VAL A 101 4.88 -16.07 -11.55
N THR A 102 5.96 -16.56 -12.15
CA THR A 102 6.86 -17.51 -11.47
C THR A 102 7.51 -16.80 -10.28
N PRO A 103 7.16 -17.18 -9.04
CA PRO A 103 7.84 -16.67 -7.88
C PRO A 103 9.32 -17.07 -7.98
N THR A 104 10.18 -16.09 -8.04
CA THR A 104 11.63 -16.29 -8.06
C THR A 104 12.17 -16.89 -6.75
N SER A 105 11.30 -17.11 -5.76
CA SER A 105 11.68 -17.72 -4.49
C SER A 105 10.61 -18.69 -3.97
N ASN A 106 11.04 -19.83 -3.44
CA ASN A 106 10.18 -20.81 -2.76
C ASN A 106 9.38 -20.19 -1.58
N LYS A 107 9.89 -19.14 -0.96
CA LYS A 107 9.21 -18.42 0.13
C LYS A 107 7.98 -17.66 -0.33
N LEU A 108 8.02 -17.03 -1.50
CA LEU A 108 6.82 -16.40 -2.09
C LEU A 108 5.73 -17.44 -2.38
N VAL A 109 6.12 -18.60 -2.91
CA VAL A 109 5.21 -19.72 -3.15
C VAL A 109 4.56 -20.19 -1.86
N GLU A 110 5.33 -20.32 -0.77
CA GLU A 110 4.81 -20.71 0.55
C GLU A 110 3.82 -19.69 1.10
N ILE A 111 4.10 -18.40 0.95
CA ILE A 111 3.23 -17.33 1.45
C ILE A 111 1.97 -17.20 0.59
N PHE A 112 2.07 -17.27 -0.73
CA PHE A 112 0.88 -17.31 -1.59
C PHE A 112 0.04 -18.58 -1.37
N ARG A 113 0.66 -19.70 -0.96
CA ARG A 113 -0.09 -20.91 -0.53
C ARG A 113 -0.72 -20.78 0.85
N ALA A 114 -0.12 -20.01 1.75
CA ALA A 114 -0.67 -19.74 3.08
C ALA A 114 -1.83 -18.74 3.04
N ILE A 115 -1.85 -17.86 2.02
CA ILE A 115 -2.95 -16.94 1.74
C ILE A 115 -3.72 -17.56 0.57
N PRO A 116 -4.98 -17.97 0.74
CA PRO A 116 -5.73 -18.66 -0.32
C PRO A 116 -6.17 -17.71 -1.45
N LEU A 117 -5.30 -16.80 -1.87
CA LEU A 117 -5.54 -15.86 -2.96
C LEU A 117 -4.95 -16.45 -4.25
N ILE A 118 -5.82 -16.83 -5.17
CA ILE A 118 -5.41 -17.51 -6.41
C ILE A 118 -5.50 -16.62 -7.65
N ASN A 119 -6.35 -15.60 -7.59
CA ASN A 119 -6.58 -14.68 -8.70
C ASN A 119 -6.60 -13.24 -8.25
N GLY A 120 -6.28 -12.35 -9.16
CA GLY A 120 -6.42 -10.93 -8.89
C GLY A 120 -6.39 -10.07 -10.14
N PHE A 121 -6.52 -8.77 -9.89
CA PHE A 121 -6.61 -7.77 -10.92
C PHE A 121 -5.92 -6.49 -10.47
N VAL A 122 -5.02 -5.98 -11.29
CA VAL A 122 -4.31 -4.73 -11.06
C VAL A 122 -4.84 -3.67 -12.01
N VAL A 123 -5.13 -2.49 -11.46
CA VAL A 123 -5.45 -1.30 -12.24
C VAL A 123 -4.39 -0.25 -11.93
N PRO A 124 -3.55 0.12 -12.92
CA PRO A 124 -2.68 1.29 -12.79
C PRO A 124 -3.52 2.57 -12.74
N LEU A 125 -3.06 3.53 -11.97
CA LEU A 125 -3.74 4.80 -11.73
C LEU A 125 -2.82 5.97 -12.11
N PRO A 126 -3.38 7.16 -12.40
CA PRO A 126 -2.58 8.35 -12.63
C PRO A 126 -1.61 8.62 -11.48
N SER A 127 -0.39 9.03 -11.82
CA SER A 127 0.65 9.32 -10.85
C SER A 127 1.53 10.48 -11.29
N SER A 128 2.25 11.07 -10.33
CA SER A 128 3.25 12.09 -10.61
C SER A 128 4.45 11.49 -11.34
N GLU A 129 5.23 12.32 -12.01
CA GLU A 129 6.43 11.88 -12.73
C GLU A 129 7.39 11.11 -11.82
N GLY A 130 7.87 9.97 -12.31
CA GLY A 130 8.77 9.08 -11.57
C GLY A 130 8.12 8.33 -10.40
N ARG A 131 6.79 8.28 -10.36
CA ARG A 131 6.02 7.58 -9.34
C ARG A 131 4.99 6.66 -9.96
N SER A 132 4.47 5.74 -9.16
CA SER A 132 3.44 4.80 -9.58
C SER A 132 2.25 4.83 -8.63
N SER A 133 1.06 4.65 -9.19
CA SER A 133 -0.17 4.48 -8.42
C SER A 133 -0.92 3.29 -8.97
N LEU A 134 -1.45 2.45 -8.10
CA LEU A 134 -2.19 1.26 -8.51
C LEU A 134 -3.16 0.80 -7.42
N ILE A 135 -4.19 0.12 -7.84
CA ILE A 135 -4.96 -0.75 -6.96
C ILE A 135 -4.73 -2.21 -7.35
N ASN A 136 -4.39 -3.05 -6.38
CA ASN A 136 -4.33 -4.50 -6.54
C ASN A 136 -5.51 -5.11 -5.79
N LEU A 137 -6.29 -5.94 -6.49
CA LEU A 137 -7.41 -6.68 -5.95
C LEU A 137 -7.10 -8.17 -5.98
N ALA A 138 -7.58 -8.92 -4.99
CA ALA A 138 -7.32 -10.34 -4.91
C ALA A 138 -8.55 -11.11 -4.41
N THR A 139 -8.63 -12.39 -4.79
CA THR A 139 -9.70 -13.32 -4.42
C THR A 139 -9.17 -14.75 -4.35
N SER A 140 -9.80 -15.55 -3.48
CA SER A 140 -9.59 -17.00 -3.39
C SER A 140 -10.40 -17.80 -4.42
N ARG A 141 -11.23 -17.13 -5.22
CA ARG A 141 -12.17 -17.74 -6.16
C ARG A 141 -11.62 -17.69 -7.57
N ASP A 142 -12.00 -18.69 -8.35
CA ASP A 142 -11.84 -18.58 -9.80
C ASP A 142 -12.95 -17.69 -10.36
N ILE A 143 -12.55 -16.50 -10.81
CA ILE A 143 -13.47 -15.48 -11.34
C ILE A 143 -13.15 -15.18 -12.80
N CYS A 144 -14.21 -15.07 -13.59
CA CYS A 144 -14.09 -14.59 -14.97
C CYS A 144 -14.17 -13.06 -14.98
N ILE A 145 -13.08 -12.38 -15.38
CA ILE A 145 -13.03 -10.94 -15.48
C ILE A 145 -13.46 -10.52 -16.89
N SER A 146 -14.74 -10.14 -17.03
CA SER A 146 -15.26 -9.60 -18.27
C SER A 146 -14.87 -8.14 -18.47
N GLU A 147 -14.97 -7.64 -19.70
CA GLU A 147 -14.68 -6.23 -20.02
C GLU A 147 -15.50 -5.25 -19.15
N GLY A 148 -16.78 -5.58 -18.89
CA GLY A 148 -17.63 -4.78 -18.00
C GLY A 148 -17.11 -4.73 -16.55
N VAL A 149 -16.53 -5.82 -16.04
CA VAL A 149 -15.88 -5.86 -14.73
C VAL A 149 -14.62 -4.99 -14.73
N VAL A 150 -13.79 -5.09 -15.78
CA VAL A 150 -12.59 -4.25 -15.95
C VAL A 150 -12.95 -2.76 -15.87
N HIS A 151 -13.95 -2.32 -16.61
CA HIS A 151 -14.41 -0.92 -16.61
C HIS A 151 -14.96 -0.52 -15.25
N SER A 152 -15.78 -1.36 -14.63
CA SER A 152 -16.39 -1.06 -13.32
C SER A 152 -15.34 -0.92 -12.22
N ILE A 153 -14.38 -1.83 -12.17
CA ILE A 153 -13.28 -1.77 -11.20
C ILE A 153 -12.39 -0.55 -11.44
N SER A 154 -12.11 -0.21 -12.70
CA SER A 154 -11.34 0.98 -13.04
C SER A 154 -12.03 2.27 -12.55
N ILE A 155 -13.33 2.39 -12.69
CA ILE A 155 -14.11 3.53 -12.17
C ILE A 155 -14.04 3.57 -10.65
N ILE A 156 -14.22 2.44 -9.97
CA ILE A 156 -14.11 2.35 -8.51
C ILE A 156 -12.72 2.78 -8.04
N ALA A 157 -11.66 2.29 -8.69
CA ALA A 157 -10.27 2.60 -8.36
C ALA A 157 -9.95 4.10 -8.48
N HIS A 158 -10.33 4.72 -9.60
CA HIS A 158 -10.14 6.16 -9.81
C HIS A 158 -10.96 6.99 -8.81
N THR A 159 -12.21 6.59 -8.54
CA THR A 159 -13.06 7.29 -7.56
C THR A 159 -12.47 7.17 -6.14
N ALA A 160 -11.95 6.01 -5.78
CA ALA A 160 -11.30 5.79 -4.49
C ALA A 160 -10.02 6.63 -4.35
N MET A 161 -9.20 6.71 -5.40
CA MET A 161 -8.00 7.55 -5.45
C MET A 161 -8.35 9.03 -5.22
N ILE A 162 -9.26 9.58 -6.02
CA ILE A 162 -9.69 10.98 -5.90
C ILE A 162 -10.23 11.28 -4.50
N LYS A 163 -11.02 10.35 -3.94
CA LYS A 163 -11.55 10.51 -2.59
C LYS A 163 -10.48 10.44 -1.52
N ALA A 164 -9.52 9.52 -1.64
CA ALA A 164 -8.40 9.43 -0.73
C ALA A 164 -7.55 10.71 -0.71
N GLU A 165 -7.30 11.30 -1.88
CA GLU A 165 -6.63 12.60 -2.02
C GLU A 165 -7.45 13.72 -1.34
N SER A 166 -8.75 13.78 -1.61
CA SER A 166 -9.66 14.77 -1.01
C SER A 166 -9.73 14.70 0.51
N LEU A 167 -9.61 13.50 1.08
CA LEU A 167 -9.56 13.28 2.54
C LEU A 167 -8.17 13.55 3.15
N GLY A 168 -7.15 13.82 2.31
CA GLY A 168 -5.77 13.92 2.78
C GLY A 168 -5.22 12.60 3.35
N VAL A 169 -5.81 11.46 2.96
CA VAL A 169 -5.39 10.12 3.40
C VAL A 169 -4.18 9.65 2.60
N VAL A 170 -3.99 10.19 1.41
CA VAL A 170 -2.76 10.04 0.64
C VAL A 170 -1.68 10.67 1.48
N SER A 171 -0.69 9.88 1.89
CA SER A 171 0.47 10.46 2.53
C SER A 171 1.03 11.49 1.54
N GLU A 172 0.90 12.79 1.88
CA GLU A 172 1.75 13.78 1.22
C GLU A 172 3.15 13.17 1.29
N ASP A 173 3.79 13.13 0.17
CA ASP A 173 5.13 12.57 -0.04
C ASP A 173 6.01 12.66 1.22
N VAL A 174 5.95 11.62 2.05
CA VAL A 174 6.80 11.52 3.24
C VAL A 174 8.27 11.63 2.80
N SER A 175 8.57 11.18 1.60
CA SER A 175 9.90 11.27 1.01
C SER A 175 10.18 12.65 0.41
N GLY A 176 9.19 13.34 -0.16
CA GLY A 176 9.34 14.73 -0.60
C GLY A 176 9.51 15.66 0.59
N ARG A 177 8.79 15.43 1.69
CA ARG A 177 9.01 16.17 2.96
C ARG A 177 10.39 15.93 3.55
N PHE A 178 11.00 14.79 3.30
CA PHE A 178 12.35 14.46 3.76
C PHE A 178 13.41 14.50 2.65
N ALA A 179 13.04 14.85 1.41
CA ALA A 179 14.01 15.02 0.32
C ALA A 179 15.09 16.05 0.70
N ASP A 180 14.67 17.17 1.28
CA ASP A 180 15.59 18.20 1.80
C ASP A 180 16.43 17.70 2.99
N ALA A 181 15.91 16.74 3.75
CA ALA A 181 16.63 16.14 4.89
C ALA A 181 17.58 15.02 4.46
N ASN A 182 17.49 14.56 3.19
CA ASN A 182 18.36 13.54 2.60
C ASN A 182 18.51 12.29 3.48
N LEU A 183 17.38 11.79 4.04
CA LEU A 183 17.36 10.58 4.86
C LEU A 183 17.67 9.36 3.98
N SER A 184 18.53 8.47 4.50
CA SER A 184 18.73 7.18 3.85
C SER A 184 17.50 6.28 4.01
N HIS A 185 17.35 5.29 3.12
CA HIS A 185 16.29 4.28 3.18
C HIS A 185 16.17 3.64 4.57
N ARG A 186 17.32 3.29 5.18
CA ARG A 186 17.40 2.72 6.52
C ARG A 186 16.92 3.66 7.63
N GLN A 187 17.13 4.96 7.46
CA GLN A 187 16.66 5.98 8.40
C GLN A 187 15.14 6.18 8.31
N ILE A 188 14.59 6.14 7.09
CA ILE A 188 13.15 6.23 6.85
C ILE A 188 12.46 5.00 7.45
N GLU A 189 12.99 3.79 7.24
CA GLU A 189 12.48 2.53 7.78
C GLU A 189 12.44 2.57 9.33
N ILE A 190 13.52 2.99 9.98
CA ILE A 190 13.57 3.16 11.44
C ILE A 190 12.51 4.16 11.93
N LEU A 191 12.31 5.25 11.19
CA LEU A 191 11.31 6.25 11.53
C LEU A 191 9.88 5.71 11.40
N HIS A 192 9.62 4.86 10.41
CA HIS A 192 8.33 4.17 10.27
C HIS A 192 8.04 3.22 11.43
N TRP A 193 9.03 2.42 11.86
CA TRP A 193 8.87 1.57 13.02
C TRP A 193 8.65 2.38 14.30
N ALA A 194 9.34 3.52 14.40
CA ALA A 194 9.15 4.48 15.48
C ALA A 194 7.73 5.04 15.53
N ALA A 195 7.14 5.33 14.37
CA ALA A 195 5.76 5.82 14.24
C ALA A 195 4.72 4.76 14.65
N ARG A 196 5.04 3.47 14.47
CA ARG A 196 4.25 2.33 14.95
C ARG A 196 4.45 2.04 16.46
N GLY A 197 5.12 2.93 17.19
CA GLY A 197 5.32 2.82 18.64
C GLY A 197 6.41 1.82 19.07
N LYS A 198 7.20 1.25 18.14
CA LYS A 198 8.25 0.28 18.46
C LYS A 198 9.42 0.97 19.16
N SER A 199 9.95 0.40 20.24
CA SER A 199 11.16 0.87 20.88
C SER A 199 12.40 0.63 20.01
N ASN A 200 13.53 1.30 20.30
CA ASN A 200 14.78 1.05 19.57
C ASN A 200 15.29 -0.39 19.74
N ASN A 201 14.92 -1.07 20.83
CA ASN A 201 15.21 -2.51 21.02
C ASN A 201 14.36 -3.37 20.09
N ASP A 202 13.05 -3.07 19.97
CA ASP A 202 12.16 -3.80 19.07
C ASP A 202 12.59 -3.61 17.63
N ILE A 203 12.92 -2.36 17.24
CA ILE A 203 13.42 -2.01 15.91
C ILE A 203 14.73 -2.77 15.62
N ALA A 204 15.64 -2.84 16.58
CA ALA A 204 16.89 -3.57 16.44
C ALA A 204 16.62 -5.07 16.15
N THR A 205 15.66 -5.66 16.86
CA THR A 205 15.26 -7.06 16.66
C THR A 205 14.61 -7.25 15.28
N ILE A 206 13.64 -6.40 14.92
CA ILE A 206 12.91 -6.47 13.66
C ILE A 206 13.86 -6.32 12.46
N MET A 207 14.77 -5.34 12.53
CA MET A 207 15.68 -5.00 11.43
C MET A 207 17.00 -5.78 11.45
N GLN A 208 17.16 -6.72 12.40
CA GLN A 208 18.38 -7.51 12.62
C GLN A 208 19.64 -6.63 12.78
N LEU A 209 19.49 -5.54 13.52
CA LEU A 209 20.55 -4.60 13.84
C LEU A 209 20.93 -4.65 15.31
N SER A 210 22.09 -4.07 15.66
CA SER A 210 22.35 -3.76 17.06
C SER A 210 21.51 -2.55 17.52
N ARG A 211 21.09 -2.54 18.80
CA ARG A 211 20.42 -1.38 19.41
C ARG A 211 21.24 -0.09 19.17
N ARG A 212 22.55 -0.18 19.32
CA ARG A 212 23.48 0.95 19.11
C ARG A 212 23.39 1.51 17.68
N THR A 213 23.22 0.64 16.70
CA THR A 213 23.02 1.04 15.29
C THR A 213 21.70 1.78 15.10
N VAL A 214 20.63 1.29 15.72
CA VAL A 214 19.32 1.96 15.67
C VAL A 214 19.35 3.31 16.39
N ASP A 215 19.98 3.38 17.56
CA ASP A 215 20.17 4.62 18.31
C ASP A 215 20.94 5.67 17.48
N TRP A 216 21.98 5.24 16.78
CA TRP A 216 22.74 6.10 15.89
C TRP A 216 21.91 6.61 14.71
N HIS A 217 21.19 5.71 14.02
CA HIS A 217 20.31 6.11 12.91
C HIS A 217 19.21 7.06 13.39
N MET A 218 18.58 6.80 14.53
CA MET A 218 17.54 7.67 15.09
C MET A 218 18.11 9.05 15.42
N SER A 219 19.29 9.12 16.03
CA SER A 219 19.95 10.40 16.31
C SER A 219 20.24 11.19 15.02
N GLU A 220 20.67 10.50 13.97
CA GLU A 220 20.94 11.11 12.68
C GLU A 220 19.64 11.58 11.99
N VAL A 221 18.53 10.83 12.14
CA VAL A 221 17.19 11.26 11.71
C VAL A 221 16.79 12.56 12.39
N LEU A 222 16.88 12.62 13.71
CA LEU A 222 16.52 13.83 14.48
C LEU A 222 17.36 15.04 14.04
N ARG A 223 18.65 14.85 13.84
CA ARG A 223 19.58 15.89 13.39
C ARG A 223 19.21 16.40 11.99
N ARG A 224 18.95 15.51 11.04
CA ARG A 224 18.62 15.85 9.65
C ARG A 224 17.25 16.51 9.54
N LEU A 225 16.27 16.04 10.31
CA LEU A 225 14.94 16.64 10.39
C LEU A 225 14.90 17.93 11.21
N LYS A 226 16.01 18.31 11.88
CA LYS A 226 16.11 19.49 12.75
C LYS A 226 15.04 19.48 13.86
N VAL A 227 14.78 18.32 14.45
CA VAL A 227 13.84 18.14 15.56
C VAL A 227 14.54 17.64 16.81
N ALA A 228 14.00 17.97 17.98
CA ALA A 228 14.62 17.66 19.28
C ALA A 228 14.20 16.29 19.83
N SER A 229 13.11 15.70 19.35
CA SER A 229 12.58 14.47 19.93
C SER A 229 12.05 13.50 18.87
N ARG A 230 12.05 12.20 19.24
CA ARG A 230 11.44 11.13 18.46
C ARG A 230 9.97 11.40 18.11
N SER A 231 9.19 11.91 19.07
CA SER A 231 7.78 12.26 18.87
C SER A 231 7.60 13.38 17.84
N GLN A 232 8.50 14.36 17.82
CA GLN A 232 8.50 15.40 16.78
C GLN A 232 8.84 14.83 15.39
N ALA A 233 9.82 13.92 15.30
CA ALA A 233 10.13 13.25 14.03
C ALA A 233 8.95 12.43 13.51
N VAL A 234 8.27 11.69 14.40
CA VAL A 234 7.05 10.93 14.08
C VAL A 234 5.89 11.85 13.68
N ALA A 235 5.73 13.00 14.34
CA ALA A 235 4.71 13.99 13.98
C ALA A 235 4.92 14.55 12.56
N LEU A 236 6.18 14.79 12.17
CA LEU A 236 6.53 15.20 10.82
C LEU A 236 6.20 14.11 9.79
N LEU A 237 6.39 12.84 10.14
CA LEU A 237 6.01 11.71 9.28
C LEU A 237 4.49 11.72 8.97
N HIS A 238 3.66 12.12 9.95
CA HIS A 238 2.21 12.23 9.80
C HIS A 238 1.73 13.63 9.36
N GLY A 239 2.61 14.48 8.85
CA GLY A 239 2.24 15.79 8.35
C GLY A 239 1.86 16.83 9.40
N ARG A 240 2.13 16.56 10.68
CA ARG A 240 1.86 17.51 11.76
C ARG A 240 3.09 18.36 12.01
N PRO A 241 3.01 19.71 11.94
CA PRO A 241 4.13 20.56 12.31
C PRO A 241 4.51 20.29 13.78
N PRO A 242 5.81 20.30 14.13
CA PRO A 242 6.23 20.14 15.52
C PRO A 242 5.61 21.25 16.34
N SER A 243 4.88 20.92 17.40
CA SER A 243 4.45 21.89 18.41
C SER A 243 5.69 22.53 19.02
N ARG A 244 5.73 23.86 19.03
CA ARG A 244 6.80 24.65 19.65
C ARG A 244 6.88 24.37 21.15
#